data_415764ab0b1425fc436a912da0b0686b
#
_entry.id   415764ab0b1425fc436a912da0b0686b
#
_cell.length_a   1.000
_cell.length_b   1.000
_cell.length_c   1.000
_cell.angle_alpha   90.00
_cell.angle_beta   90.00
_cell.angle_gamma   90.00
#
_symmetry.space_group_name_H-M   'P 1'
#
loop_
_entity.id
_entity.type
_entity.pdbx_description
1 polymer ?
#
loop_
_entity_poly.entity_id
_entity_poly.type
_entity_poly.pdbx_seq_one_letter_code
_entity_poly.pdbx_strand_id
1 'polypeptide(L)'
;GEQKYLICNADEGDPGAFMNRSLIESDPHAVLEGMLIAGYAIGASKGIVYIRAEYPLAIDRLKRAIGQMREYGLLGKNILGSDFSFEIKIKEGAGAFVCGEETALIGSIEGKRGMPKSRPPFPAISGLFQSPTIINNVETLGTLPNILRNGPDWYTRFGKEGNRGTKTFSLVGKIRRPGLIEVQLGTTLREIIFDIGGGVQKNFKAIQTGGPSGGCLSEEFLDLTVDYESLASAGSIMGSGGLIVMDEDTCIVDLAKYFLDFTQKESCGKCVPCRVGTRHILEILERITNGEGQPDDLLALRTLGDTIKKGALCGLGQTAPNPVLTTLRYFRNEYLEHIKDHRCRATVCKPLIEYRVIKEKCTGCQSCVRVCPTGAITGPRSEPHNLDASKCIKCRSCYEVCRYEAIAGDAIVIRTAERQS
;
A
#
# COMPACT_ATOMS: atom_id res chain seq x y z
N GLY A 1 1.19 -5.55 -41.55
CA GLY A 1 0.73 -6.35 -40.40
C GLY A 1 -0.19 -5.51 -39.56
N GLU A 2 -1.01 -6.16 -38.74
CA GLU A 2 -1.89 -5.49 -37.78
C GLU A 2 -1.08 -4.70 -36.75
N GLN A 3 -1.56 -3.46 -36.39
CA GLN A 3 -0.87 -2.65 -35.39
C GLN A 3 -0.92 -3.32 -34.03
N LYS A 4 0.22 -3.47 -33.38
CA LYS A 4 0.33 -3.97 -32.00
C LYS A 4 0.94 -2.90 -31.10
N TYR A 5 0.53 -2.92 -29.83
CA TYR A 5 1.00 -1.98 -28.81
C TYR A 5 1.69 -2.69 -27.65
N LEU A 6 2.71 -2.07 -27.12
CA LEU A 6 3.30 -2.43 -25.83
C LEU A 6 3.11 -1.27 -24.85
N ILE A 7 2.60 -1.56 -23.66
CA ILE A 7 2.43 -0.55 -22.60
C ILE A 7 3.28 -0.92 -21.41
N CYS A 8 4.10 0.02 -20.96
CA CYS A 8 4.74 -0.01 -19.65
C CYS A 8 3.78 0.61 -18.64
N ASN A 9 3.28 -0.20 -17.71
CA ASN A 9 2.47 0.27 -16.60
C ASN A 9 3.38 0.80 -15.48
N ALA A 10 3.48 2.12 -15.40
CA ALA A 10 4.19 2.86 -14.37
C ALA A 10 3.23 3.64 -13.45
N ASP A 11 1.97 3.18 -13.35
CA ASP A 11 0.96 3.73 -12.43
C ASP A 11 1.11 3.12 -11.04
N GLU A 12 2.12 3.55 -10.30
CA GLU A 12 2.44 3.10 -8.94
C GLU A 12 1.71 3.98 -7.92
N GLY A 13 0.51 3.54 -7.52
CA GLY A 13 -0.38 4.31 -6.66
C GLY A 13 -0.49 3.81 -5.21
N ASP A 14 0.15 2.70 -4.85
CA ASP A 14 0.09 2.11 -3.51
C ASP A 14 0.70 3.05 -2.46
N PRO A 15 0.04 3.32 -1.33
CA PRO A 15 0.64 4.04 -0.21
C PRO A 15 1.92 3.36 0.28
N GLY A 16 3.04 4.10 0.28
CA GLY A 16 4.34 3.59 0.71
C GLY A 16 5.14 2.84 -0.37
N ALA A 17 4.60 2.62 -1.57
CA ALA A 17 5.31 1.99 -2.69
C ALA A 17 6.04 3.04 -3.55
N PHE A 18 7.31 2.77 -3.88
CA PHE A 18 8.14 3.65 -4.72
C PHE A 18 9.20 2.90 -5.55
N MET A 19 9.02 1.59 -5.78
CA MET A 19 9.96 0.74 -6.51
C MET A 19 10.09 1.14 -7.97
N ASN A 20 8.95 1.25 -8.67
CA ASN A 20 8.91 1.61 -10.09
C ASN A 20 9.41 3.04 -10.32
N ARG A 21 8.99 3.96 -9.47
CA ARG A 21 9.48 5.34 -9.48
C ARG A 21 11.00 5.38 -9.34
N SER A 22 11.56 4.68 -8.35
CA SER A 22 13.00 4.67 -8.11
C SER A 22 13.78 4.09 -9.28
N LEU A 23 13.30 3.02 -9.91
CA LEU A 23 13.94 2.44 -11.09
C LEU A 23 13.95 3.43 -12.27
N ILE A 24 12.82 4.07 -12.57
CA ILE A 24 12.75 5.06 -13.65
C ILE A 24 13.63 6.28 -13.37
N GLU A 25 13.68 6.75 -12.12
CA GLU A 25 14.49 7.90 -11.74
C GLU A 25 15.99 7.58 -11.75
N SER A 26 16.40 6.34 -11.47
CA SER A 26 17.82 5.94 -11.42
C SER A 26 18.33 5.42 -12.78
N ASP A 27 17.57 4.52 -13.44
CA ASP A 27 17.95 3.89 -14.71
C ASP A 27 16.75 3.75 -15.67
N PRO A 28 16.30 4.87 -16.27
CA PRO A 28 15.23 4.82 -17.27
C PRO A 28 15.59 4.01 -18.52
N HIS A 29 16.90 3.90 -18.85
CA HIS A 29 17.35 3.17 -20.03
C HIS A 29 17.10 1.66 -19.89
N ALA A 30 17.29 1.06 -18.73
CA ALA A 30 16.98 -0.35 -18.51
C ALA A 30 15.50 -0.65 -18.81
N VAL A 31 14.59 0.23 -18.39
CA VAL A 31 13.15 0.07 -18.65
C VAL A 31 12.85 0.23 -20.15
N LEU A 32 13.42 1.24 -20.79
CA LEU A 32 13.20 1.51 -22.23
C LEU A 32 13.84 0.44 -23.13
N GLU A 33 15.02 -0.09 -22.76
CA GLU A 33 15.66 -1.23 -23.40
C GLU A 33 14.76 -2.48 -23.30
N GLY A 34 14.21 -2.74 -22.10
CA GLY A 34 13.25 -3.84 -21.92
C GLY A 34 11.98 -3.67 -22.76
N MET A 35 11.50 -2.43 -22.93
CA MET A 35 10.38 -2.14 -23.83
C MET A 35 10.77 -2.41 -25.30
N LEU A 36 11.97 -2.04 -25.72
CA LEU A 36 12.45 -2.29 -27.08
C LEU A 36 12.53 -3.79 -27.36
N ILE A 37 13.11 -4.54 -26.44
CA ILE A 37 13.23 -6.01 -26.52
C ILE A 37 11.83 -6.66 -26.58
N ALA A 38 10.92 -6.29 -25.69
CA ALA A 38 9.56 -6.81 -25.67
C ALA A 38 8.78 -6.42 -26.93
N GLY A 39 8.94 -5.19 -27.40
CA GLY A 39 8.36 -4.69 -28.65
C GLY A 39 8.81 -5.49 -29.87
N TYR A 40 10.11 -5.78 -29.96
CA TYR A 40 10.67 -6.64 -31.00
C TYR A 40 10.07 -8.06 -30.95
N ALA A 41 10.05 -8.67 -29.76
CA ALA A 41 9.59 -10.05 -29.56
C ALA A 41 8.12 -10.25 -29.96
N ILE A 42 7.25 -9.27 -29.71
CA ILE A 42 5.81 -9.37 -30.05
C ILE A 42 5.46 -8.75 -31.41
N GLY A 43 6.43 -8.10 -32.09
CA GLY A 43 6.22 -7.39 -33.34
C GLY A 43 5.38 -6.11 -33.17
N ALA A 44 5.48 -5.43 -32.04
CA ALA A 44 4.86 -4.14 -31.84
C ALA A 44 5.74 -3.01 -32.43
N SER A 45 5.11 -1.97 -33.00
CA SER A 45 5.80 -0.79 -33.51
C SER A 45 5.59 0.45 -32.63
N LYS A 46 4.76 0.36 -31.62
CA LYS A 46 4.42 1.48 -30.71
C LYS A 46 4.46 1.04 -29.24
N GLY A 47 5.24 1.76 -28.45
CA GLY A 47 5.32 1.67 -27.01
C GLY A 47 4.71 2.89 -26.32
N ILE A 48 4.09 2.70 -25.15
CA ILE A 48 3.57 3.78 -24.31
C ILE A 48 4.02 3.53 -22.88
N VAL A 49 4.68 4.50 -22.27
CA VAL A 49 4.89 4.51 -20.82
C VAL A 49 3.74 5.28 -20.20
N TYR A 50 2.87 4.58 -19.47
CA TYR A 50 1.80 5.21 -18.69
C TYR A 50 2.30 5.46 -17.28
N ILE A 51 2.50 6.71 -16.91
CA ILE A 51 3.12 7.14 -15.65
C ILE A 51 2.26 8.20 -14.97
N ARG A 52 2.30 8.23 -13.64
CA ARG A 52 1.60 9.25 -12.83
C ARG A 52 2.21 10.63 -13.02
N ALA A 53 1.35 11.65 -13.18
CA ALA A 53 1.78 13.05 -13.27
C ALA A 53 2.50 13.54 -12.00
N GLU A 54 2.27 12.89 -10.85
CA GLU A 54 2.93 13.19 -9.58
C GLU A 54 4.42 12.80 -9.54
N TYR A 55 4.96 12.19 -10.60
CA TYR A 55 6.37 11.80 -10.70
C TYR A 55 7.15 12.66 -11.71
N PRO A 56 7.27 13.98 -11.49
CA PRO A 56 7.86 14.88 -12.46
C PRO A 56 9.32 14.56 -12.79
N LEU A 57 10.11 14.12 -11.83
CA LEU A 57 11.51 13.72 -12.04
C LEU A 57 11.61 12.47 -12.93
N ALA A 58 10.80 11.46 -12.68
CA ALA A 58 10.75 10.24 -13.49
C ALA A 58 10.35 10.56 -14.94
N ILE A 59 9.36 11.45 -15.13
CA ILE A 59 8.91 11.92 -16.44
C ILE A 59 10.04 12.66 -17.19
N ASP A 60 10.77 13.55 -16.51
CA ASP A 60 11.91 14.27 -17.12
C ASP A 60 13.03 13.29 -17.52
N ARG A 61 13.38 12.34 -16.65
CA ARG A 61 14.37 11.31 -16.94
C ARG A 61 13.96 10.44 -18.13
N LEU A 62 12.71 10.02 -18.23
CA LEU A 62 12.19 9.28 -19.39
C LEU A 62 12.26 10.12 -20.68
N LYS A 63 11.87 11.40 -20.65
CA LYS A 63 11.94 12.28 -21.83
C LYS A 63 13.37 12.39 -22.36
N ARG A 64 14.34 12.56 -21.45
CA ARG A 64 15.78 12.62 -21.80
C ARG A 64 16.27 11.30 -22.38
N ALA A 65 15.97 10.18 -21.73
CA ALA A 65 16.39 8.87 -22.18
C ALA A 65 15.80 8.50 -23.54
N ILE A 66 14.52 8.79 -23.79
CA ILE A 66 13.89 8.60 -25.10
C ILE A 66 14.56 9.48 -26.17
N GLY A 67 14.92 10.73 -25.85
CA GLY A 67 15.68 11.63 -26.75
C GLY A 67 17.01 11.00 -27.11
N GLN A 68 17.80 10.58 -26.13
CA GLN A 68 19.10 9.93 -26.34
C GLN A 68 18.99 8.66 -27.20
N MET A 69 18.01 7.78 -26.91
CA MET A 69 17.80 6.57 -27.71
C MET A 69 17.48 6.90 -29.18
N ARG A 70 16.77 7.98 -29.47
CA ARG A 70 16.53 8.44 -30.86
C ARG A 70 17.81 8.94 -31.51
N GLU A 71 18.62 9.74 -30.81
CA GLU A 71 19.91 10.23 -31.31
C GLU A 71 20.87 9.07 -31.64
N TYR A 72 20.85 8.02 -30.87
CA TYR A 72 21.65 6.80 -31.10
C TYR A 72 21.02 5.80 -32.10
N GLY A 73 19.87 6.12 -32.72
CA GLY A 73 19.19 5.23 -33.64
C GLY A 73 18.59 3.96 -33.02
N LEU A 74 18.35 3.98 -31.70
CA LEU A 74 17.73 2.90 -30.93
C LEU A 74 16.20 3.03 -30.84
N LEU A 75 15.64 4.15 -31.28
CA LEU A 75 14.20 4.37 -31.46
C LEU A 75 13.95 5.03 -32.81
N GLY A 76 12.79 4.78 -33.41
CA GLY A 76 12.40 5.30 -34.70
C GLY A 76 12.30 4.22 -35.77
N LYS A 77 12.70 4.56 -36.98
CA LYS A 77 12.66 3.65 -38.14
C LYS A 77 13.97 2.90 -38.32
N ASN A 78 13.87 1.64 -38.78
CA ASN A 78 15.01 0.80 -39.17
C ASN A 78 16.10 0.72 -38.08
N ILE A 79 15.73 0.43 -36.87
CA ILE A 79 16.60 0.40 -35.68
C ILE A 79 17.79 -0.54 -35.95
N LEU A 80 19.00 -0.05 -35.72
CA LEU A 80 20.27 -0.75 -35.98
C LEU A 80 20.39 -1.31 -37.43
N GLY A 81 19.78 -0.65 -38.41
CA GLY A 81 19.78 -1.06 -39.80
C GLY A 81 18.89 -2.25 -40.14
N SER A 82 18.02 -2.65 -39.24
CA SER A 82 17.04 -3.73 -39.40
C SER A 82 15.70 -3.22 -39.94
N ASP A 83 14.79 -4.12 -40.29
CA ASP A 83 13.41 -3.76 -40.66
C ASP A 83 12.53 -3.41 -39.47
N PHE A 84 13.06 -3.50 -38.24
CA PHE A 84 12.33 -3.19 -37.02
C PHE A 84 12.26 -1.68 -36.77
N SER A 85 11.05 -1.22 -36.51
CA SER A 85 10.78 0.19 -36.18
C SER A 85 9.93 0.25 -34.93
N PHE A 86 10.33 1.09 -33.96
CA PHE A 86 9.62 1.18 -32.68
C PHE A 86 9.69 2.61 -32.14
N GLU A 87 8.55 3.13 -31.73
CA GLU A 87 8.43 4.47 -31.12
C GLU A 87 7.83 4.38 -29.74
N ILE A 88 8.40 5.12 -28.78
CA ILE A 88 7.89 5.21 -27.41
C ILE A 88 7.32 6.61 -27.15
N LYS A 89 6.12 6.65 -26.57
CA LYS A 89 5.47 7.87 -26.08
C LYS A 89 5.22 7.77 -24.57
N ILE A 90 5.27 8.91 -23.89
CA ILE A 90 4.87 9.03 -22.49
C ILE A 90 3.42 9.49 -22.44
N LYS A 91 2.60 8.83 -21.63
CA LYS A 91 1.24 9.23 -21.29
C LYS A 91 1.18 9.48 -19.78
N GLU A 92 0.97 10.73 -19.43
CA GLU A 92 0.80 11.14 -18.04
C GLU A 92 -0.64 10.84 -17.58
N GLY A 93 -0.78 10.05 -16.53
CA GLY A 93 -2.04 9.73 -15.87
C GLY A 93 -2.37 10.75 -14.79
N ALA A 94 -3.67 10.93 -14.50
CA ALA A 94 -4.15 11.88 -13.48
C ALA A 94 -4.05 11.37 -12.03
N GLY A 95 -3.28 10.31 -11.77
CA GLY A 95 -3.01 9.80 -10.43
C GLY A 95 -4.08 8.87 -9.84
N ALA A 96 -5.07 8.43 -10.60
CA ALA A 96 -6.09 7.50 -10.11
C ALA A 96 -5.52 6.08 -10.01
N PHE A 97 -5.49 5.50 -8.81
CA PHE A 97 -5.00 4.14 -8.55
C PHE A 97 -5.67 3.06 -9.40
N VAL A 98 -6.98 3.22 -9.68
CA VAL A 98 -7.72 2.28 -10.55
C VAL A 98 -7.13 2.19 -11.97
N CYS A 99 -6.39 3.19 -12.44
CA CYS A 99 -5.73 3.18 -13.74
C CYS A 99 -4.51 2.24 -13.80
N GLY A 100 -4.08 1.66 -12.68
CA GLY A 100 -3.16 0.53 -12.64
C GLY A 100 -3.76 -0.78 -13.16
N GLU A 101 -5.12 -0.89 -13.18
CA GLU A 101 -5.80 -2.02 -13.82
C GLU A 101 -5.75 -1.88 -15.35
N GLU A 102 -5.37 -2.96 -16.05
CA GLU A 102 -4.99 -2.93 -17.47
C GLU A 102 -6.05 -2.34 -18.40
N THR A 103 -7.34 -2.64 -18.19
CA THR A 103 -8.42 -2.14 -19.06
C THR A 103 -8.82 -0.70 -18.71
N ALA A 104 -8.67 -0.29 -17.47
CA ALA A 104 -8.84 1.10 -17.03
C ALA A 104 -7.70 1.98 -17.56
N LEU A 105 -6.46 1.47 -17.53
CA LEU A 105 -5.28 2.11 -18.09
C LEU A 105 -5.45 2.37 -19.60
N ILE A 106 -5.88 1.35 -20.36
CA ILE A 106 -6.21 1.49 -21.79
C ILE A 106 -7.25 2.57 -21.99
N GLY A 107 -8.35 2.55 -21.23
CA GLY A 107 -9.40 3.57 -21.33
C GLY A 107 -8.87 4.99 -21.08
N SER A 108 -7.96 5.14 -20.10
CA SER A 108 -7.30 6.43 -19.82
C SER A 108 -6.39 6.89 -20.96
N ILE A 109 -5.62 5.99 -21.59
CA ILE A 109 -4.80 6.32 -22.77
C ILE A 109 -5.69 6.78 -23.92
N GLU A 110 -6.84 6.14 -24.13
CA GLU A 110 -7.84 6.51 -25.15
C GLU A 110 -8.57 7.84 -24.88
N GLY A 111 -8.27 8.51 -23.76
CA GLY A 111 -8.95 9.74 -23.35
C GLY A 111 -10.34 9.53 -22.75
N LYS A 112 -10.68 8.29 -22.38
CA LYS A 112 -11.91 7.92 -21.70
C LYS A 112 -11.69 7.90 -20.19
N ARG A 113 -12.78 7.84 -19.43
CA ARG A 113 -12.69 7.62 -17.98
C ARG A 113 -12.04 6.26 -17.70
N GLY A 114 -11.04 6.22 -16.80
CA GLY A 114 -10.35 5.02 -16.38
C GLY A 114 -11.27 4.09 -15.58
N MET A 115 -12.04 3.28 -16.28
CA MET A 115 -12.95 2.30 -15.71
C MET A 115 -12.65 0.91 -16.24
N PRO A 116 -12.53 -0.11 -15.38
CA PRO A 116 -12.33 -1.49 -15.81
C PRO A 116 -13.44 -2.01 -16.71
N LYS A 117 -13.06 -2.84 -17.68
CA LYS A 117 -13.98 -3.57 -18.57
C LYS A 117 -13.95 -5.05 -18.21
N SER A 118 -15.07 -5.74 -18.56
CA SER A 118 -15.15 -7.19 -18.45
C SER A 118 -14.21 -7.86 -19.46
N ARG A 119 -13.64 -8.99 -19.10
CA ARG A 119 -12.88 -9.86 -19.97
C ARG A 119 -13.61 -11.20 -20.12
N PRO A 120 -13.61 -11.88 -21.26
CA PRO A 120 -13.02 -11.52 -22.56
C PRO A 120 -13.71 -10.36 -23.28
N PRO A 121 -13.08 -9.67 -24.28
CA PRO A 121 -11.75 -9.97 -24.81
C PRO A 121 -10.63 -9.50 -23.89
N PHE A 122 -9.50 -10.22 -23.88
CA PHE A 122 -8.29 -9.81 -23.20
C PHE A 122 -7.53 -8.75 -24.02
N PRO A 123 -6.76 -7.84 -23.42
CA PRO A 123 -5.99 -6.82 -24.14
C PRO A 123 -5.06 -7.39 -25.22
N ALA A 124 -4.50 -8.57 -25.02
CA ALA A 124 -3.68 -9.26 -26.02
C ALA A 124 -4.43 -9.57 -27.32
N ILE A 125 -5.77 -9.61 -27.28
CA ILE A 125 -6.63 -9.82 -28.46
C ILE A 125 -7.20 -8.50 -28.95
N SER A 126 -7.78 -7.69 -28.04
CA SER A 126 -8.40 -6.41 -28.35
C SER A 126 -8.20 -5.43 -27.19
N GLY A 127 -7.13 -4.67 -27.25
CA GLY A 127 -6.69 -3.70 -26.26
C GLY A 127 -6.82 -2.26 -26.73
N LEU A 128 -5.70 -1.53 -26.75
CA LEU A 128 -5.64 -0.11 -27.11
C LEU A 128 -6.10 0.10 -28.56
N PHE A 129 -7.08 0.97 -28.75
CA PHE A 129 -7.71 1.23 -30.05
C PHE A 129 -8.18 -0.04 -30.77
N GLN A 130 -8.67 -1.02 -29.98
CA GLN A 130 -9.13 -2.34 -30.46
C GLN A 130 -8.03 -3.19 -31.12
N SER A 131 -6.76 -2.85 -30.89
CA SER A 131 -5.60 -3.58 -31.43
C SER A 131 -4.96 -4.47 -30.35
N PRO A 132 -4.27 -5.55 -30.71
CA PRO A 132 -3.54 -6.39 -29.76
C PRO A 132 -2.54 -5.57 -28.94
N THR A 133 -2.62 -5.71 -27.61
CA THR A 133 -1.84 -4.90 -26.67
C THR A 133 -1.30 -5.75 -25.55
N ILE A 134 0.01 -5.68 -25.34
CA ILE A 134 0.68 -6.28 -24.16
C ILE A 134 0.98 -5.17 -23.14
N ILE A 135 0.73 -5.47 -21.88
CA ILE A 135 0.96 -4.55 -20.76
C ILE A 135 1.88 -5.25 -19.76
N ASN A 136 2.98 -4.59 -19.39
CA ASN A 136 3.91 -5.08 -18.38
C ASN A 136 4.28 -3.96 -17.40
N ASN A 137 4.64 -4.36 -16.17
CA ASN A 137 5.11 -3.43 -15.15
C ASN A 137 6.55 -2.97 -15.42
N VAL A 138 6.94 -1.85 -14.83
CA VAL A 138 8.28 -1.26 -14.92
C VAL A 138 9.37 -2.22 -14.50
N GLU A 139 9.21 -2.90 -13.35
CA GLU A 139 10.18 -3.86 -12.83
C GLU A 139 10.38 -5.04 -13.79
N THR A 140 9.28 -5.57 -14.33
CA THR A 140 9.34 -6.65 -15.33
C THR A 140 10.15 -6.26 -16.56
N LEU A 141 9.88 -5.06 -17.11
CA LEU A 141 10.59 -4.58 -18.29
C LEU A 141 12.05 -4.26 -17.97
N GLY A 142 12.33 -3.61 -16.83
CA GLY A 142 13.70 -3.28 -16.40
C GLY A 142 14.59 -4.49 -16.13
N THR A 143 14.01 -5.65 -15.86
CA THR A 143 14.76 -6.92 -15.63
C THR A 143 15.16 -7.61 -16.94
N LEU A 144 14.39 -7.44 -18.03
CA LEU A 144 14.63 -8.14 -19.30
C LEU A 144 16.03 -7.96 -19.89
N PRO A 145 16.64 -6.75 -19.93
CA PRO A 145 17.99 -6.57 -20.47
C PRO A 145 19.04 -7.43 -19.74
N ASN A 146 18.93 -7.52 -18.42
CA ASN A 146 19.84 -8.32 -17.61
C ASN A 146 19.67 -9.81 -17.84
N ILE A 147 18.42 -10.29 -18.00
CA ILE A 147 18.15 -11.69 -18.31
C ILE A 147 18.73 -12.07 -19.67
N LEU A 148 18.55 -11.24 -20.70
CA LEU A 148 19.09 -11.52 -22.02
C LEU A 148 20.63 -11.49 -22.07
N ARG A 149 21.25 -10.54 -21.35
CA ARG A 149 22.70 -10.38 -21.29
C ARG A 149 23.39 -11.56 -20.58
N ASN A 150 22.80 -12.05 -19.50
CA ASN A 150 23.40 -13.07 -18.65
C ASN A 150 22.83 -14.49 -18.89
N GLY A 151 21.74 -14.59 -19.66
CA GLY A 151 21.01 -15.83 -19.91
C GLY A 151 19.96 -16.20 -18.85
N PRO A 152 18.98 -17.04 -19.22
CA PRO A 152 17.89 -17.41 -18.31
C PRO A 152 18.39 -18.19 -17.08
N ASP A 153 19.44 -19.00 -17.21
CA ASP A 153 20.01 -19.76 -16.10
C ASP A 153 20.61 -18.87 -15.03
N TRP A 154 21.13 -17.69 -15.42
CA TRP A 154 21.58 -16.69 -14.44
C TRP A 154 20.43 -16.22 -13.57
N TYR A 155 19.27 -15.93 -14.15
CA TYR A 155 18.11 -15.44 -13.40
C TYR A 155 17.43 -16.53 -12.56
N THR A 156 17.32 -17.73 -13.11
CA THR A 156 16.63 -18.85 -12.45
C THR A 156 17.40 -19.46 -11.29
N ARG A 157 18.67 -19.15 -11.12
CA ARG A 157 19.43 -19.52 -9.90
C ARG A 157 19.03 -18.74 -8.65
N PHE A 158 18.38 -17.58 -8.81
CA PHE A 158 17.80 -16.84 -7.70
C PHE A 158 16.39 -17.35 -7.41
N GLY A 159 16.00 -17.27 -6.14
CA GLY A 159 14.68 -17.71 -5.68
C GLY A 159 14.61 -19.23 -5.44
N LYS A 160 13.39 -19.72 -5.25
CA LYS A 160 13.10 -21.14 -4.99
C LYS A 160 12.35 -21.77 -6.15
N GLU A 161 12.24 -23.11 -6.15
CA GLU A 161 11.44 -23.82 -7.13
C GLU A 161 9.98 -23.31 -7.15
N GLY A 162 9.44 -23.09 -8.36
CA GLY A 162 8.13 -22.47 -8.57
C GLY A 162 8.12 -20.95 -8.51
N ASN A 163 9.09 -20.31 -7.82
CA ASN A 163 9.19 -18.86 -7.66
C ASN A 163 10.64 -18.40 -7.88
N ARG A 164 11.03 -18.30 -9.15
CA ARG A 164 12.40 -17.92 -9.56
C ARG A 164 12.55 -16.41 -9.69
N GLY A 165 13.79 -15.93 -9.46
CA GLY A 165 14.18 -14.55 -9.61
C GLY A 165 14.16 -13.78 -8.30
N THR A 166 14.18 -12.47 -8.44
CA THR A 166 14.18 -11.50 -7.34
C THR A 166 12.92 -10.65 -7.36
N LYS A 167 12.65 -9.97 -6.26
CA LYS A 167 11.58 -8.97 -6.16
C LYS A 167 12.08 -7.77 -5.38
N THR A 168 11.78 -6.59 -5.91
CA THR A 168 12.05 -5.33 -5.23
C THR A 168 10.90 -4.96 -4.31
N PHE A 169 11.22 -4.56 -3.08
CA PHE A 169 10.25 -4.12 -2.09
C PHE A 169 10.57 -2.72 -1.57
N SER A 170 9.52 -1.94 -1.31
CA SER A 170 9.60 -0.76 -0.46
C SER A 170 9.33 -1.18 0.99
N LEU A 171 10.37 -1.14 1.83
CA LEU A 171 10.29 -1.46 3.25
C LEU A 171 10.12 -0.16 4.04
N VAL A 172 8.94 0.03 4.63
CA VAL A 172 8.56 1.29 5.31
C VAL A 172 7.82 1.02 6.63
N GLY A 173 7.43 2.09 7.33
CA GLY A 173 6.70 2.01 8.60
C GLY A 173 7.63 2.05 9.81
N LYS A 174 7.37 1.23 10.82
CA LYS A 174 8.07 1.20 12.11
C LYS A 174 9.35 0.36 12.07
N ILE A 175 10.11 0.48 11.00
CA ILE A 175 11.37 -0.24 10.75
C ILE A 175 12.57 0.69 10.99
N ARG A 176 13.70 0.15 11.44
CA ARG A 176 14.90 0.96 11.71
C ARG A 176 15.60 1.45 10.46
N ARG A 177 15.61 0.64 9.40
CA ARG A 177 16.24 0.95 8.10
C ARG A 177 15.20 0.90 7.00
N PRO A 178 14.38 1.96 6.84
CA PRO A 178 13.44 2.03 5.73
C PRO A 178 14.19 2.25 4.41
N GLY A 179 13.62 1.75 3.31
CA GLY A 179 14.21 1.95 1.99
C GLY A 179 13.73 0.96 0.95
N LEU A 180 14.41 0.99 -0.18
CA LEU A 180 14.22 0.05 -1.26
C LEU A 180 15.17 -1.14 -1.04
N ILE A 181 14.62 -2.34 -1.12
CA ILE A 181 15.39 -3.59 -1.00
C ILE A 181 15.07 -4.50 -2.17
N GLU A 182 16.04 -5.29 -2.62
CA GLU A 182 15.83 -6.36 -3.56
C GLU A 182 16.24 -7.68 -2.90
N VAL A 183 15.36 -8.66 -2.92
CA VAL A 183 15.58 -9.98 -2.33
C VAL A 183 15.17 -11.09 -3.29
N GLN A 184 15.73 -12.27 -3.09
CA GLN A 184 15.29 -13.46 -3.81
C GLN A 184 13.88 -13.84 -3.39
N LEU A 185 13.07 -14.31 -4.35
CA LEU A 185 11.77 -14.90 -4.02
C LEU A 185 11.99 -16.16 -3.15
N GLY A 186 11.31 -16.21 -2.01
CA GLY A 186 11.52 -17.25 -1.01
C GLY A 186 12.32 -16.79 0.23
N THR A 187 12.84 -15.54 0.25
CA THR A 187 13.33 -14.91 1.48
C THR A 187 12.20 -14.79 2.49
N THR A 188 12.46 -14.96 3.77
CA THR A 188 11.43 -14.88 4.81
C THR A 188 11.14 -13.43 5.22
N LEU A 189 9.94 -13.19 5.74
CA LEU A 189 9.60 -11.89 6.33
C LEU A 189 10.51 -11.56 7.51
N ARG A 190 10.95 -12.56 8.27
CA ARG A 190 11.91 -12.41 9.38
C ARG A 190 13.23 -11.83 8.90
N GLU A 191 13.84 -12.43 7.89
CA GLU A 191 15.10 -11.95 7.29
C GLU A 191 14.95 -10.51 6.77
N ILE A 192 13.85 -10.22 6.09
CA ILE A 192 13.59 -8.86 5.56
C ILE A 192 13.48 -7.84 6.71
N ILE A 193 12.72 -8.16 7.76
CA ILE A 193 12.45 -7.20 8.84
C ILE A 193 13.67 -7.04 9.75
N PHE A 194 14.28 -8.14 10.19
CA PHE A 194 15.28 -8.09 11.24
C PHE A 194 16.70 -7.99 10.70
N ASP A 195 17.07 -8.76 9.70
CA ASP A 195 18.45 -8.79 9.18
C ASP A 195 18.68 -7.61 8.23
N ILE A 196 17.81 -7.42 7.25
CA ILE A 196 17.95 -6.34 6.28
C ILE A 196 17.46 -5.01 6.88
N GLY A 197 16.23 -4.98 7.40
CA GLY A 197 15.58 -3.80 7.96
C GLY A 197 16.10 -3.38 9.34
N GLY A 198 16.91 -4.21 9.99
CA GLY A 198 17.51 -3.92 11.31
C GLY A 198 16.52 -3.98 12.47
N GLY A 199 15.35 -4.58 12.26
CA GLY A 199 14.28 -4.74 13.25
C GLY A 199 13.47 -3.47 13.50
N VAL A 200 12.60 -3.55 14.47
CA VAL A 200 11.72 -2.47 14.91
C VAL A 200 12.30 -1.76 16.15
N GLN A 201 11.81 -0.55 16.44
CA GLN A 201 12.27 0.18 17.62
C GLN A 201 11.62 -0.34 18.92
N LYS A 202 10.38 -0.81 18.83
CA LYS A 202 9.60 -1.41 19.91
C LYS A 202 9.29 -2.87 19.59
N ASN A 203 8.27 -3.47 20.24
CA ASN A 203 7.85 -4.83 19.93
C ASN A 203 7.18 -4.91 18.54
N PHE A 204 7.63 -5.86 17.73
CA PHE A 204 7.01 -6.13 16.43
C PHE A 204 5.54 -6.56 16.66
N LYS A 205 4.66 -6.09 15.82
CA LYS A 205 3.24 -6.42 15.88
C LYS A 205 2.71 -7.06 14.61
N ALA A 206 2.97 -6.43 13.48
CA ALA A 206 2.41 -6.86 12.21
C ALA A 206 3.21 -6.34 11.02
N ILE A 207 2.97 -6.93 9.86
CA ILE A 207 3.41 -6.43 8.57
C ILE A 207 2.24 -6.44 7.57
N GLN A 208 2.02 -5.33 6.90
CA GLN A 208 1.15 -5.25 5.72
C GLN A 208 1.97 -5.54 4.48
N THR A 209 1.55 -6.52 3.67
CA THR A 209 2.16 -6.86 2.38
C THR A 209 1.19 -6.55 1.25
N GLY A 210 1.71 -6.18 0.07
CA GLY A 210 0.87 -5.95 -1.12
C GLY A 210 0.05 -4.66 -1.12
N GLY A 211 0.42 -3.67 -0.28
CA GLY A 211 -0.27 -2.39 -0.21
C GLY A 211 -1.74 -2.50 0.24
N PRO A 212 -2.62 -1.59 -0.19
CA PRO A 212 -4.04 -1.58 0.19
C PRO A 212 -4.83 -2.78 -0.33
N SER A 213 -4.28 -3.51 -1.29
CA SER A 213 -4.87 -4.73 -1.87
C SER A 213 -4.43 -6.01 -1.16
N GLY A 214 -3.43 -5.92 -0.29
CA GLY A 214 -2.87 -7.05 0.43
C GLY A 214 -3.46 -7.26 1.80
N GLY A 215 -2.74 -8.02 2.65
CA GLY A 215 -3.18 -8.38 3.98
C GLY A 215 -2.20 -7.96 5.07
N CYS A 216 -2.73 -7.82 6.27
CA CYS A 216 -1.96 -7.59 7.49
C CYS A 216 -1.69 -8.93 8.19
N LEU A 217 -0.42 -9.28 8.34
CA LEU A 217 0.05 -10.55 8.90
C LEU A 217 0.65 -10.33 10.28
N SER A 218 0.34 -11.22 11.23
CA SER A 218 0.83 -11.20 12.61
C SER A 218 2.24 -11.80 12.72
N GLU A 219 2.80 -11.78 13.93
CA GLU A 219 4.12 -12.30 14.25
C GLU A 219 4.29 -13.79 13.89
N GLU A 220 3.22 -14.58 13.94
CA GLU A 220 3.22 -16.00 13.57
C GLU A 220 3.64 -16.26 12.10
N PHE A 221 3.59 -15.24 11.24
CA PHE A 221 3.98 -15.32 9.84
C PHE A 221 5.40 -14.82 9.55
N LEU A 222 6.21 -14.52 10.56
CA LEU A 222 7.57 -14.03 10.35
C LEU A 222 8.43 -14.99 9.51
N ASP A 223 8.20 -16.29 9.62
CA ASP A 223 8.92 -17.32 8.86
C ASP A 223 8.27 -17.66 7.52
N LEU A 224 7.19 -16.94 7.16
CA LEU A 224 6.56 -17.04 5.85
C LEU A 224 7.49 -16.46 4.78
N THR A 225 7.63 -17.15 3.66
CA THR A 225 8.44 -16.70 2.54
C THR A 225 7.69 -15.68 1.68
N VAL A 226 8.41 -14.66 1.18
CA VAL A 226 7.85 -13.71 0.22
C VAL A 226 7.84 -14.34 -1.17
N ASP A 227 6.75 -14.99 -1.46
CA ASP A 227 6.40 -15.54 -2.77
C ASP A 227 4.87 -15.51 -2.97
N TYR A 228 4.43 -15.69 -4.20
CA TYR A 228 3.02 -15.52 -4.57
C TYR A 228 2.09 -16.49 -3.84
N GLU A 229 2.48 -17.75 -3.74
CA GLU A 229 1.65 -18.81 -3.14
C GLU A 229 1.60 -18.69 -1.62
N SER A 230 2.75 -18.48 -0.98
CA SER A 230 2.85 -18.35 0.47
C SER A 230 2.03 -17.16 0.98
N LEU A 231 2.18 -15.98 0.35
CA LEU A 231 1.41 -14.80 0.74
C LEU A 231 -0.09 -14.98 0.48
N ALA A 232 -0.47 -15.63 -0.64
CA ALA A 232 -1.88 -15.91 -0.94
C ALA A 232 -2.51 -16.86 0.08
N SER A 233 -1.80 -17.89 0.55
CA SER A 233 -2.26 -18.83 1.56
C SER A 233 -2.54 -18.17 2.92
N ALA A 234 -1.78 -17.11 3.26
CA ALA A 234 -1.98 -16.28 4.44
C ALA A 234 -3.10 -15.22 4.26
N GLY A 235 -3.76 -15.19 3.10
CA GLY A 235 -4.83 -14.22 2.80
C GLY A 235 -4.32 -12.85 2.36
N SER A 236 -3.03 -12.73 2.04
CA SER A 236 -2.41 -11.53 1.50
C SER A 236 -2.07 -11.66 0.02
N ILE A 237 -1.28 -10.77 -0.53
CA ILE A 237 -0.74 -10.83 -1.89
C ILE A 237 0.66 -10.21 -1.93
N MET A 238 1.41 -10.51 -2.98
CA MET A 238 2.66 -9.84 -3.29
C MET A 238 2.44 -8.36 -3.65
N GLY A 239 1.41 -8.09 -4.44
CA GLY A 239 1.12 -6.76 -4.97
C GLY A 239 2.29 -6.16 -5.74
N SER A 240 2.46 -4.86 -5.64
CA SER A 240 3.60 -4.15 -6.24
C SER A 240 4.91 -4.36 -5.48
N GLY A 241 4.86 -4.79 -4.21
CA GLY A 241 6.03 -4.97 -3.35
C GLY A 241 6.09 -3.98 -2.18
N GLY A 242 4.97 -3.41 -1.79
CA GLY A 242 4.88 -2.60 -0.57
C GLY A 242 4.92 -3.47 0.69
N LEU A 243 5.84 -3.18 1.60
CA LEU A 243 5.98 -3.80 2.92
C LEU A 243 5.93 -2.72 4.00
N ILE A 244 4.87 -2.71 4.82
CA ILE A 244 4.70 -1.72 5.89
C ILE A 244 4.77 -2.43 7.23
N VAL A 245 5.84 -2.18 7.98
CA VAL A 245 6.10 -2.79 9.28
C VAL A 245 5.44 -1.97 10.39
N MET A 246 4.83 -2.66 11.34
CA MET A 246 4.09 -2.09 12.45
C MET A 246 4.59 -2.62 13.78
N ASP A 247 4.62 -1.75 14.77
CA ASP A 247 4.94 -2.05 16.16
C ASP A 247 3.69 -1.97 17.07
N GLU A 248 3.89 -2.19 18.36
CA GLU A 248 2.84 -2.16 19.38
C GLU A 248 2.05 -0.85 19.46
N ASP A 249 2.62 0.29 19.00
CA ASP A 249 1.96 1.59 18.96
C ASP A 249 0.99 1.75 17.75
N THR A 250 0.84 0.72 16.93
CA THR A 250 -0.07 0.73 15.78
C THR A 250 -1.42 0.11 16.15
N CYS A 251 -2.50 0.85 15.97
CA CYS A 251 -3.85 0.31 16.07
C CYS A 251 -4.24 -0.41 14.78
N ILE A 252 -4.51 -1.71 14.88
CA ILE A 252 -4.82 -2.55 13.70
C ILE A 252 -6.21 -2.21 13.13
N VAL A 253 -7.17 -1.82 13.97
CA VAL A 253 -8.51 -1.42 13.50
C VAL A 253 -8.45 -0.11 12.71
N ASP A 254 -7.68 0.87 13.20
CA ASP A 254 -7.48 2.15 12.50
C ASP A 254 -6.68 1.97 11.20
N LEU A 255 -5.72 1.05 11.21
CA LEU A 255 -4.97 0.66 10.00
C LEU A 255 -5.88 0.05 8.93
N ALA A 256 -6.76 -0.87 9.31
CA ALA A 256 -7.74 -1.47 8.39
C ALA A 256 -8.67 -0.41 7.82
N LYS A 257 -9.12 0.54 8.66
CA LYS A 257 -9.90 1.71 8.24
C LYS A 257 -9.13 2.57 7.23
N TYR A 258 -7.86 2.87 7.49
CA TYR A 258 -7.00 3.67 6.60
C TYR A 258 -6.90 3.06 5.19
N PHE A 259 -6.60 1.78 5.08
CA PHE A 259 -6.50 1.12 3.77
C PHE A 259 -7.83 1.05 3.04
N LEU A 260 -8.91 0.83 3.78
CA LEU A 260 -10.23 0.78 3.18
C LEU A 260 -10.73 2.16 2.73
N ASP A 261 -10.46 3.22 3.51
CA ASP A 261 -10.74 4.61 3.14
C ASP A 261 -10.01 4.98 1.83
N PHE A 262 -8.72 4.64 1.74
CA PHE A 262 -7.96 4.80 0.51
C PHE A 262 -8.64 4.08 -0.66
N THR A 263 -8.93 2.78 -0.52
CA THR A 263 -9.52 2.00 -1.61
C THR A 263 -10.92 2.48 -2.00
N GLN A 264 -11.70 2.94 -1.02
CA GLN A 264 -13.04 3.49 -1.25
C GLN A 264 -12.96 4.79 -2.08
N LYS A 265 -12.01 5.68 -1.78
CA LYS A 265 -11.75 6.92 -2.53
C LYS A 265 -11.25 6.65 -3.95
N GLU A 266 -10.48 5.60 -4.14
CA GLU A 266 -9.93 5.17 -5.42
C GLU A 266 -10.90 4.32 -6.26
N SER A 267 -12.07 3.99 -5.73
CA SER A 267 -13.08 3.22 -6.47
C SER A 267 -13.59 4.01 -7.68
N CYS A 268 -13.57 3.38 -8.87
CA CYS A 268 -14.15 4.00 -10.08
C CYS A 268 -15.68 4.16 -10.01
N GLY A 269 -16.34 3.54 -9.02
CA GLY A 269 -17.79 3.62 -8.81
C GLY A 269 -18.65 2.76 -9.74
N LYS A 270 -18.06 1.92 -10.63
CA LYS A 270 -18.81 1.18 -11.64
C LYS A 270 -19.66 0.06 -11.06
N CYS A 271 -19.10 -0.83 -10.25
CA CYS A 271 -19.84 -1.98 -9.71
C CYS A 271 -20.35 -1.73 -8.28
N VAL A 272 -21.58 -2.17 -8.02
CA VAL A 272 -22.26 -1.97 -6.72
C VAL A 272 -21.47 -2.58 -5.54
N PRO A 273 -20.96 -3.83 -5.62
CA PRO A 273 -20.24 -4.41 -4.48
C PRO A 273 -19.05 -3.56 -4.02
N CYS A 274 -18.26 -3.03 -4.95
CA CYS A 274 -17.15 -2.14 -4.61
C CYS A 274 -17.68 -0.78 -4.11
N ARG A 275 -18.47 -0.05 -4.92
CA ARG A 275 -18.90 1.33 -4.61
C ARG A 275 -19.66 1.44 -3.29
N VAL A 276 -20.63 0.56 -3.07
CA VAL A 276 -21.52 0.60 -1.89
C VAL A 276 -20.92 -0.21 -0.74
N GLY A 277 -20.42 -1.41 -1.03
CA GLY A 277 -19.90 -2.31 0.01
C GLY A 277 -18.68 -1.76 0.74
N THR A 278 -17.70 -1.16 0.02
CA THR A 278 -16.53 -0.55 0.69
C THR A 278 -16.96 0.63 1.58
N ARG A 279 -17.97 1.41 1.17
CA ARG A 279 -18.51 2.49 1.98
C ARG A 279 -19.12 1.98 3.28
N HIS A 280 -19.94 0.92 3.21
CA HIS A 280 -20.54 0.34 4.42
C HIS A 280 -19.50 -0.27 5.37
N ILE A 281 -18.47 -0.96 4.85
CA ILE A 281 -17.39 -1.45 5.70
C ILE A 281 -16.67 -0.27 6.36
N LEU A 282 -16.40 0.82 5.64
CA LEU A 282 -15.75 2.00 6.19
C LEU A 282 -16.57 2.62 7.33
N GLU A 283 -17.89 2.79 7.15
CA GLU A 283 -18.81 3.29 8.17
C GLU A 283 -18.81 2.42 9.45
N ILE A 284 -18.71 1.09 9.30
CA ILE A 284 -18.58 0.18 10.43
C ILE A 284 -17.24 0.39 11.15
N LEU A 285 -16.12 0.49 10.43
CA LEU A 285 -14.80 0.72 11.02
C LEU A 285 -14.70 2.10 11.69
N GLU A 286 -15.30 3.14 11.11
CA GLU A 286 -15.43 4.46 11.72
C GLU A 286 -16.19 4.37 13.04
N ARG A 287 -17.34 3.67 13.07
CA ARG A 287 -18.13 3.47 14.29
C ARG A 287 -17.32 2.72 15.37
N ILE A 288 -16.60 1.65 14.99
CA ILE A 288 -15.76 0.90 15.94
C ILE A 288 -14.62 1.78 16.51
N THR A 289 -13.93 2.56 15.65
CA THR A 289 -12.84 3.43 16.11
C THR A 289 -13.35 4.65 16.89
N ASN A 290 -14.64 4.99 16.77
CA ASN A 290 -15.31 6.02 17.54
C ASN A 290 -15.91 5.53 18.88
N GLY A 291 -15.82 4.23 19.18
CA GLY A 291 -16.38 3.63 20.40
C GLY A 291 -17.88 3.34 20.35
N GLU A 292 -18.47 3.37 19.16
CA GLU A 292 -19.89 3.11 18.89
C GLU A 292 -20.11 1.72 18.26
N GLY A 293 -19.03 0.90 18.19
CA GLY A 293 -19.06 -0.43 17.58
C GLY A 293 -19.97 -1.39 18.34
N GLN A 294 -20.62 -2.28 17.59
CA GLN A 294 -21.53 -3.30 18.12
C GLN A 294 -20.96 -4.70 17.89
N PRO A 295 -21.29 -5.71 18.73
CA PRO A 295 -20.79 -7.06 18.56
C PRO A 295 -21.07 -7.68 17.19
N ASP A 296 -22.20 -7.34 16.58
CA ASP A 296 -22.63 -7.83 15.25
C ASP A 296 -21.81 -7.20 14.11
N ASP A 297 -21.08 -6.11 14.37
CA ASP A 297 -20.23 -5.46 13.37
C ASP A 297 -19.15 -6.39 12.81
N LEU A 298 -18.61 -7.30 13.65
CA LEU A 298 -17.58 -8.25 13.22
C LEU A 298 -18.12 -9.24 12.16
N LEU A 299 -19.37 -9.70 12.35
CA LEU A 299 -20.03 -10.55 11.36
C LEU A 299 -20.37 -9.76 10.09
N ALA A 300 -20.84 -8.53 10.24
CA ALA A 300 -21.15 -7.65 9.11
C ALA A 300 -19.91 -7.35 8.27
N LEU A 301 -18.77 -6.99 8.89
CA LEU A 301 -17.49 -6.75 8.21
C LEU A 301 -17.06 -7.98 7.38
N ARG A 302 -17.15 -9.17 7.96
CA ARG A 302 -16.79 -10.42 7.28
C ARG A 302 -17.72 -10.69 6.09
N THR A 303 -19.04 -10.63 6.31
CA THR A 303 -20.04 -10.92 5.28
C THR A 303 -19.94 -9.95 4.10
N LEU A 304 -19.82 -8.64 4.38
CA LEU A 304 -19.63 -7.62 3.37
C LEU A 304 -18.32 -7.81 2.62
N GLY A 305 -17.22 -8.09 3.35
CA GLY A 305 -15.91 -8.33 2.76
C GLY A 305 -15.94 -9.51 1.78
N ASP A 306 -16.51 -10.65 2.16
CA ASP A 306 -16.64 -11.83 1.31
C ASP A 306 -17.53 -11.54 0.08
N THR A 307 -18.60 -10.75 0.27
CA THR A 307 -19.51 -10.35 -0.81
C THR A 307 -18.83 -9.46 -1.84
N ILE A 308 -18.05 -8.46 -1.37
CA ILE A 308 -17.29 -7.56 -2.25
C ILE A 308 -16.24 -8.35 -3.03
N LYS A 309 -15.51 -9.22 -2.33
CA LYS A 309 -14.45 -10.05 -2.93
C LYS A 309 -14.97 -10.90 -4.09
N LYS A 310 -16.18 -11.48 -3.93
CA LYS A 310 -16.81 -12.34 -4.94
C LYS A 310 -17.52 -11.56 -6.05
N GLY A 311 -18.08 -10.40 -5.75
CA GLY A 311 -18.98 -9.68 -6.66
C GLY A 311 -18.33 -8.49 -7.38
N ALA A 312 -17.14 -8.05 -6.99
CA ALA A 312 -16.49 -6.91 -7.64
C ALA A 312 -15.92 -7.29 -9.01
N LEU A 313 -15.97 -6.33 -9.95
CA LEU A 313 -15.61 -6.54 -11.35
C LEU A 313 -14.10 -6.68 -11.57
N CYS A 314 -13.27 -5.91 -10.84
CA CYS A 314 -11.82 -5.83 -11.03
C CYS A 314 -11.05 -6.10 -9.74
N GLY A 315 -9.73 -6.29 -9.86
CA GLY A 315 -8.82 -6.57 -8.76
C GLY A 315 -8.90 -5.56 -7.63
N LEU A 316 -9.05 -4.26 -7.91
CA LEU A 316 -9.19 -3.25 -6.86
C LEU A 316 -10.35 -3.58 -5.91
N GLY A 317 -11.54 -3.82 -6.44
CA GLY A 317 -12.70 -4.16 -5.61
C GLY A 317 -12.59 -5.55 -4.96
N GLN A 318 -12.07 -6.55 -5.70
CA GLN A 318 -11.90 -7.92 -5.19
C GLN A 318 -10.91 -7.99 -4.03
N THR A 319 -9.93 -7.12 -3.98
CA THR A 319 -8.89 -7.11 -2.95
C THR A 319 -9.11 -6.05 -1.86
N ALA A 320 -9.97 -5.05 -2.09
CA ALA A 320 -10.27 -3.99 -1.13
C ALA A 320 -10.58 -4.49 0.31
N PRO A 321 -11.30 -5.59 0.51
CA PRO A 321 -11.58 -6.09 1.86
C PRO A 321 -10.42 -6.86 2.52
N ASN A 322 -9.35 -7.21 1.78
CA ASN A 322 -8.27 -8.05 2.33
C ASN A 322 -7.66 -7.51 3.63
N PRO A 323 -7.31 -6.21 3.77
CA PRO A 323 -6.80 -5.68 5.03
C PRO A 323 -7.78 -5.88 6.20
N VAL A 324 -9.07 -5.68 5.95
CA VAL A 324 -10.12 -5.88 6.97
C VAL A 324 -10.27 -7.35 7.33
N LEU A 325 -10.34 -8.24 6.36
CA LEU A 325 -10.53 -9.67 6.58
C LEU A 325 -9.33 -10.32 7.28
N THR A 326 -8.10 -9.93 6.93
CA THR A 326 -6.90 -10.44 7.60
C THR A 326 -6.76 -9.89 9.01
N THR A 327 -7.02 -8.61 9.23
CA THR A 327 -7.00 -8.04 10.58
C THR A 327 -8.09 -8.63 11.48
N LEU A 328 -9.29 -8.89 10.97
CA LEU A 328 -10.34 -9.63 11.70
C LEU A 328 -9.93 -11.06 12.04
N ARG A 329 -9.16 -11.71 11.15
CA ARG A 329 -8.70 -13.08 11.36
C ARG A 329 -7.59 -13.16 12.41
N TYR A 330 -6.57 -12.31 12.30
CA TYR A 330 -5.35 -12.42 13.09
C TYR A 330 -5.32 -11.50 14.32
N PHE A 331 -6.12 -10.44 14.34
CA PHE A 331 -6.16 -9.45 15.42
C PHE A 331 -7.56 -9.21 15.98
N ARG A 332 -8.40 -10.25 15.96
CA ARG A 332 -9.80 -10.17 16.41
C ARG A 332 -9.95 -9.54 17.80
N ASN A 333 -9.01 -9.81 18.71
CA ASN A 333 -9.06 -9.30 20.07
C ASN A 333 -9.00 -7.76 20.12
N GLU A 334 -8.26 -7.10 19.22
CA GLU A 334 -8.25 -5.65 19.18
C GLU A 334 -9.60 -5.05 18.78
N TYR A 335 -10.32 -5.68 17.86
CA TYR A 335 -11.69 -5.30 17.54
C TYR A 335 -12.62 -5.46 18.74
N LEU A 336 -12.52 -6.58 19.45
CA LEU A 336 -13.34 -6.83 20.65
C LEU A 336 -13.06 -5.81 21.73
N GLU A 337 -11.82 -5.42 21.96
CA GLU A 337 -11.46 -4.39 22.92
C GLU A 337 -12.04 -3.02 22.54
N HIS A 338 -12.00 -2.64 21.25
CA HIS A 338 -12.62 -1.40 20.79
C HIS A 338 -14.13 -1.40 21.03
N ILE A 339 -14.80 -2.55 20.79
CA ILE A 339 -16.26 -2.69 20.88
C ILE A 339 -16.73 -2.86 22.31
N LYS A 340 -16.13 -3.79 23.07
CA LYS A 340 -16.61 -4.19 24.42
C LYS A 340 -16.00 -3.34 25.52
N ASP A 341 -14.67 -3.13 25.43
CA ASP A 341 -13.90 -2.49 26.50
C ASP A 341 -13.71 -0.99 26.25
N HIS A 342 -14.18 -0.48 25.08
CA HIS A 342 -13.95 0.88 24.63
C HIS A 342 -12.49 1.31 24.75
N ARG A 343 -11.58 0.39 24.36
CA ARG A 343 -10.16 0.52 24.57
C ARG A 343 -9.38 0.41 23.27
N CYS A 344 -8.50 1.38 23.01
CA CYS A 344 -7.47 1.30 21.99
C CYS A 344 -6.09 1.13 22.65
N ARG A 345 -5.49 -0.05 22.60
CA ARG A 345 -4.17 -0.32 23.22
C ARG A 345 -3.08 0.59 22.69
N ALA A 346 -3.09 0.86 21.40
CA ALA A 346 -2.10 1.71 20.74
C ALA A 346 -2.31 3.21 21.00
N THR A 347 -3.36 3.58 21.73
CA THR A 347 -3.72 4.99 22.01
C THR A 347 -3.80 5.87 20.75
N VAL A 348 -4.34 5.33 19.65
CA VAL A 348 -4.52 6.01 18.36
C VAL A 348 -5.95 6.52 18.19
N CYS A 349 -6.96 5.70 18.55
CA CYS A 349 -8.37 6.02 18.39
C CYS A 349 -8.81 7.05 19.45
N LYS A 350 -8.76 8.33 19.10
CA LYS A 350 -8.99 9.45 20.02
C LYS A 350 -10.28 9.36 20.87
N PRO A 351 -11.43 8.93 20.32
CA PRO A 351 -12.65 8.79 21.13
C PRO A 351 -12.52 7.78 22.27
N LEU A 352 -11.66 6.76 22.12
CA LEU A 352 -11.44 5.67 23.07
C LEU A 352 -10.34 5.97 24.10
N ILE A 353 -9.77 7.17 24.11
CA ILE A 353 -8.64 7.53 24.97
C ILE A 353 -9.05 8.64 25.91
N GLU A 354 -8.73 8.49 27.17
CA GLU A 354 -8.73 9.59 28.15
C GLU A 354 -7.32 9.77 28.69
N TYR A 355 -6.79 10.99 28.54
CA TYR A 355 -5.48 11.31 29.10
C TYR A 355 -5.65 11.81 30.53
N ARG A 356 -4.76 11.35 31.40
CA ARG A 356 -4.68 11.81 32.78
C ARG A 356 -3.24 12.00 33.22
N VAL A 357 -3.03 12.86 34.21
CA VAL A 357 -1.74 13.03 34.86
C VAL A 357 -1.65 12.07 36.04
N ILE A 358 -0.60 11.24 36.06
CA ILE A 358 -0.22 10.40 37.19
C ILE A 358 0.51 11.31 38.18
N LYS A 359 -0.18 11.73 39.22
CA LYS A 359 0.33 12.75 40.17
C LYS A 359 1.62 12.29 40.84
N GLU A 360 1.74 11.02 41.17
CA GLU A 360 2.87 10.39 41.84
C GLU A 360 4.15 10.42 41.01
N LYS A 361 4.02 10.48 39.68
CA LYS A 361 5.14 10.57 38.74
C LYS A 361 5.39 12.00 38.26
N CYS A 362 4.46 12.91 38.48
CA CYS A 362 4.53 14.23 37.91
C CYS A 362 5.41 15.17 38.77
N THR A 363 6.51 15.64 38.20
CA THR A 363 7.46 16.55 38.86
C THR A 363 7.18 18.02 38.63
N GLY A 364 6.12 18.39 37.91
CA GLY A 364 5.82 19.80 37.60
C GLY A 364 6.81 20.46 36.64
N CYS A 365 7.48 19.74 35.77
CA CYS A 365 8.57 20.23 34.90
C CYS A 365 8.11 21.18 33.77
N GLN A 366 6.83 21.42 33.58
CA GLN A 366 6.19 22.32 32.59
C GLN A 366 6.31 21.88 31.15
N SER A 367 6.93 20.73 30.80
CA SER A 367 7.12 20.30 29.42
C SER A 367 5.80 20.07 28.71
N CYS A 368 4.85 19.38 29.34
CA CYS A 368 3.51 19.11 28.81
C CYS A 368 2.62 20.39 28.70
N VAL A 369 2.80 21.33 29.58
CA VAL A 369 2.06 22.62 29.53
C VAL A 369 2.46 23.43 28.30
N ARG A 370 3.77 23.49 27.99
CA ARG A 370 4.30 24.22 26.83
C ARG A 370 3.88 23.67 25.47
N VAL A 371 3.63 22.39 25.38
CA VAL A 371 3.24 21.75 24.12
C VAL A 371 1.74 21.56 23.95
N CYS A 372 0.94 21.88 24.98
CA CYS A 372 -0.50 21.71 24.90
C CYS A 372 -1.14 22.87 24.10
N PRO A 373 -1.68 22.61 22.88
CA PRO A 373 -2.19 23.67 22.02
C PRO A 373 -3.48 24.32 22.55
N THR A 374 -4.20 23.62 23.43
CA THR A 374 -5.50 24.08 23.97
C THR A 374 -5.40 24.56 25.42
N GLY A 375 -4.21 24.53 26.04
CA GLY A 375 -4.04 24.85 27.46
C GLY A 375 -4.79 23.89 28.39
N ALA A 376 -5.09 22.68 27.95
CA ALA A 376 -5.79 21.67 28.76
C ALA A 376 -4.97 21.21 29.98
N ILE A 377 -3.64 21.37 29.96
CA ILE A 377 -2.78 21.02 31.10
C ILE A 377 -2.33 22.29 31.80
N THR A 378 -2.58 22.33 33.08
CA THR A 378 -2.26 23.50 33.96
C THR A 378 -1.64 23.01 35.26
N GLY A 379 -0.86 23.86 35.92
CA GLY A 379 -0.25 23.57 37.20
C GLY A 379 1.00 24.44 37.44
N PRO A 380 1.35 24.74 38.71
CA PRO A 380 2.55 25.47 39.02
C PRO A 380 3.81 24.62 38.77
N ARG A 381 4.96 25.28 38.76
CA ARG A 381 6.24 24.62 38.64
C ARG A 381 6.54 23.84 39.91
N SER A 382 7.11 22.65 39.74
CA SER A 382 7.49 21.71 40.82
C SER A 382 6.32 21.10 41.60
N GLU A 383 5.09 21.21 41.07
CA GLU A 383 3.91 20.54 41.60
C GLU A 383 3.24 19.69 40.50
N PRO A 384 2.52 18.61 40.87
CA PRO A 384 1.79 17.82 39.90
C PRO A 384 0.77 18.66 39.12
N HIS A 385 0.79 18.53 37.79
CA HIS A 385 -0.15 19.23 36.92
C HIS A 385 -1.54 18.58 36.94
N ASN A 386 -2.53 19.32 36.46
CA ASN A 386 -3.88 18.85 36.22
C ASN A 386 -4.19 18.90 34.72
N LEU A 387 -5.00 17.96 34.23
CA LEU A 387 -5.49 17.92 32.87
C LEU A 387 -7.00 18.10 32.86
N ASP A 388 -7.46 19.13 32.16
CA ASP A 388 -8.87 19.42 31.92
C ASP A 388 -9.32 18.64 30.68
N ALA A 389 -10.06 17.54 30.89
CA ALA A 389 -10.53 16.68 29.83
C ALA A 389 -11.46 17.38 28.83
N SER A 390 -12.20 18.45 29.29
CA SER A 390 -13.12 19.19 28.42
C SER A 390 -12.41 20.05 27.38
N LYS A 391 -11.15 20.47 27.66
CA LYS A 391 -10.29 21.22 26.73
C LYS A 391 -9.36 20.32 25.92
N CYS A 392 -9.24 19.05 26.30
CA CYS A 392 -8.28 18.14 25.71
C CYS A 392 -8.74 17.65 24.32
N ILE A 393 -7.99 18.02 23.28
CA ILE A 393 -8.21 17.53 21.89
C ILE A 393 -7.54 16.19 21.60
N LYS A 394 -6.99 15.53 22.60
CA LYS A 394 -6.38 14.20 22.53
C LYS A 394 -5.25 14.09 21.47
N CYS A 395 -4.44 15.15 21.33
CA CYS A 395 -3.36 15.26 20.33
C CYS A 395 -2.11 14.45 20.67
N ARG A 396 -2.00 13.85 21.87
CA ARG A 396 -0.88 13.04 22.37
C ARG A 396 0.43 13.82 22.65
N SER A 397 0.58 15.08 22.26
CA SER A 397 1.83 15.85 22.44
C SER A 397 2.37 15.86 23.87
N CYS A 398 1.49 15.95 24.88
CA CYS A 398 1.87 15.91 26.29
C CYS A 398 2.42 14.53 26.71
N TYR A 399 1.90 13.44 26.15
CA TYR A 399 2.36 12.08 26.39
C TYR A 399 3.77 11.88 25.83
N GLU A 400 4.02 12.32 24.61
CA GLU A 400 5.32 12.14 23.92
C GLU A 400 6.45 12.95 24.55
N VAL A 401 6.15 14.13 25.12
CA VAL A 401 7.17 15.00 25.71
C VAL A 401 7.46 14.67 27.18
N CYS A 402 6.66 13.80 27.81
CA CYS A 402 6.78 13.52 29.25
C CYS A 402 7.91 12.53 29.56
N ARG A 403 9.09 13.02 29.94
CA ARG A 403 10.25 12.20 30.30
C ARG A 403 10.06 11.36 31.56
N TYR A 404 9.04 11.68 32.37
CA TYR A 404 8.74 11.00 33.64
C TYR A 404 7.62 9.99 33.51
N GLU A 405 7.11 9.75 32.29
CA GLU A 405 5.96 8.88 32.05
C GLU A 405 4.75 9.20 32.97
N ALA A 406 4.60 10.48 33.28
CA ALA A 406 3.55 10.97 34.18
C ALA A 406 2.23 11.28 33.46
N ILE A 407 2.15 11.10 32.14
CA ILE A 407 0.91 11.20 31.37
C ILE A 407 0.50 9.78 30.96
N ALA A 408 -0.65 9.33 31.41
CA ALA A 408 -1.25 8.09 30.96
C ALA A 408 -2.37 8.37 29.96
N GLY A 409 -2.45 7.54 28.91
CA GLY A 409 -3.60 7.45 28.02
C GLY A 409 -4.31 6.14 28.34
N ASP A 410 -5.38 6.20 29.08
CA ASP A 410 -6.14 5.03 29.48
C ASP A 410 -7.40 4.86 28.63
N ALA A 411 -7.95 3.64 28.60
CA ALA A 411 -9.28 3.42 28.06
C ALA A 411 -10.32 4.26 28.79
N ILE A 412 -11.29 4.78 28.04
CA ILE A 412 -12.45 5.44 28.66
C ILE A 412 -13.23 4.33 29.40
N VAL A 413 -13.19 4.35 30.73
CA VAL A 413 -14.08 3.54 31.52
C VAL A 413 -15.47 4.16 31.44
N ILE A 414 -16.28 3.69 30.48
CA ILE A 414 -17.71 4.00 30.51
C ILE A 414 -18.26 3.34 31.77
N ARG A 415 -18.43 4.13 32.82
CA ARG A 415 -19.30 3.72 33.92
C ARG A 415 -20.68 3.55 33.29
N THR A 416 -21.08 2.32 33.02
CA THR A 416 -22.47 2.00 32.74
C THR A 416 -23.25 2.55 33.93
N ALA A 417 -23.90 3.70 33.69
CA ALA A 417 -24.97 4.10 34.58
C ALA A 417 -25.91 2.91 34.64
N GLU A 418 -26.02 2.33 35.82
CA GLU A 418 -26.96 1.28 36.15
C GLU A 418 -28.30 1.65 35.52
N ARG A 419 -28.74 0.85 34.54
CA ARG A 419 -30.15 0.86 34.17
C ARG A 419 -30.88 0.28 35.38
N GLN A 420 -31.21 1.16 36.29
CA GLN A 420 -32.22 0.85 37.29
C GLN A 420 -33.56 0.82 36.59
N SER A 421 -34.20 -0.34 36.78
CA SER A 421 -35.60 -0.72 36.60
C SER A 421 -36.20 -0.60 35.19
#